data_372d981c00a226d6c620fc3200f86cf3
#
_entry.id   372d981c00a226d6c620fc3200f86cf3
#
_cell.length_a   1.000
_cell.length_b   1.000
_cell.length_c   1.000
_cell.angle_alpha   90.00
_cell.angle_beta   90.00
_cell.angle_gamma   90.00
#
_symmetry.space_group_name_H-M   'P 1'
#
loop_
_entity.id
_entity.type
_entity.pdbx_description
1 polymer ?
#
loop_
_entity_poly.entity_id
_entity_poly.type
_entity_poly.pdbx_seq_one_letter_code
_entity_poly.pdbx_strand_id
1 'polypeptide(L)'
;PGEVLTAGTAGWKRHELPDLSFDKLMRLARAVASYSNQGIDETRPLLSATLPDDERIQIVIPPATTRDTVSITIRKPSSVALSTADLEEGGLFENVVASADQTSREDPLLASYRSGQYRVFLEGAVLARKNIIISGATGSGKTTISKALIQHIPDDERLISIEDTPELTIPQPNHVRLFYSKGGQGLAKLGAKD
;
A
#
# COMPACT_ATOMS: atom_id res chain seq x y z
N PRO A 1 -3.76 7.47 -14.61
CA PRO A 1 -3.54 7.14 -16.02
C PRO A 1 -2.17 7.65 -16.46
N GLY A 2 -1.56 7.00 -17.46
CA GLY A 2 -0.28 7.44 -18.01
C GLY A 2 0.99 7.04 -17.23
N GLU A 3 0.86 6.27 -16.19
CA GLU A 3 2.00 5.88 -15.35
C GLU A 3 1.95 4.40 -14.96
N VAL A 4 3.11 3.74 -14.98
CA VAL A 4 3.30 2.38 -14.46
C VAL A 4 4.51 2.37 -13.52
N LEU A 5 4.35 1.76 -12.37
CA LEU A 5 5.39 1.53 -11.39
C LEU A 5 5.74 0.05 -11.35
N THR A 6 7.00 -0.29 -11.55
CA THR A 6 7.48 -1.68 -11.45
C THR A 6 8.37 -1.85 -10.24
N ALA A 7 8.12 -2.92 -9.47
CA ALA A 7 8.98 -3.31 -8.35
C ALA A 7 9.94 -4.42 -8.76
N GLY A 8 11.19 -4.31 -8.38
CA GLY A 8 12.23 -5.32 -8.58
C GLY A 8 13.24 -5.29 -7.43
N THR A 9 14.30 -6.06 -7.54
CA THR A 9 15.39 -6.13 -6.53
C THR A 9 16.07 -4.78 -6.29
N ALA A 10 16.04 -3.87 -7.27
CA ALA A 10 16.59 -2.52 -7.19
C ALA A 10 15.55 -1.47 -6.71
N GLY A 11 14.41 -1.90 -6.14
CA GLY A 11 13.33 -1.03 -5.71
C GLY A 11 12.32 -0.69 -6.81
N TRP A 12 11.64 0.45 -6.67
CA TRP A 12 10.61 0.90 -7.60
C TRP A 12 11.18 1.69 -8.77
N LYS A 13 10.66 1.42 -9.97
CA LYS A 13 10.94 2.21 -11.19
C LYS A 13 9.64 2.74 -11.75
N ARG A 14 9.63 4.03 -12.09
CA ARG A 14 8.51 4.72 -12.73
C ARG A 14 8.68 4.70 -14.25
N HIS A 15 7.59 4.41 -14.96
CA HIS A 15 7.49 4.44 -16.41
C HIS A 15 6.34 5.34 -16.82
N GLU A 16 6.63 6.32 -17.67
CA GLU A 16 5.59 7.16 -18.25
C GLU A 16 5.06 6.52 -19.52
N LEU A 17 3.77 6.27 -19.55
CA LEU A 17 3.04 5.66 -20.66
C LEU A 17 1.80 6.51 -20.99
N PRO A 18 1.99 7.64 -21.70
CA PRO A 18 0.91 8.61 -21.96
C PRO A 18 -0.31 7.98 -22.63
N ASP A 19 -0.10 6.91 -23.38
CA ASP A 19 -1.15 6.16 -24.06
C ASP A 19 -2.09 5.36 -23.13
N LEU A 20 -1.74 5.19 -21.85
CA LEU A 20 -2.59 4.54 -20.86
C LEU A 20 -3.65 5.51 -20.32
N SER A 21 -4.63 5.82 -21.15
CA SER A 21 -5.78 6.63 -20.76
C SER A 21 -6.72 5.86 -19.80
N PHE A 22 -7.56 6.61 -19.08
CA PHE A 22 -8.61 6.03 -18.23
C PHE A 22 -9.48 5.03 -19.01
N ASP A 23 -9.91 5.37 -20.23
CA ASP A 23 -10.74 4.51 -21.06
C ASP A 23 -10.03 3.21 -21.48
N LYS A 24 -8.71 3.26 -21.75
CA LYS A 24 -7.93 2.06 -22.05
C LYS A 24 -7.84 1.15 -20.81
N LEU A 25 -7.61 1.73 -19.63
CA LEU A 25 -7.55 0.98 -18.37
C LEU A 25 -8.91 0.39 -18.00
N MET A 26 -10.01 1.12 -18.22
CA MET A 26 -11.37 0.59 -18.02
C MET A 26 -11.71 -0.54 -18.99
N ARG A 27 -11.26 -0.47 -20.24
CA ARG A 27 -11.41 -1.58 -21.19
C ARG A 27 -10.64 -2.82 -20.75
N LEU A 28 -9.41 -2.64 -20.26
CA LEU A 28 -8.62 -3.73 -19.68
C LEU A 28 -9.35 -4.35 -18.47
N ALA A 29 -9.86 -3.53 -17.55
CA ALA A 29 -10.60 -4.00 -16.38
C ALA A 29 -11.80 -4.87 -16.78
N ARG A 30 -12.59 -4.42 -17.77
CA ARG A 30 -13.74 -5.20 -18.30
C ARG A 30 -13.31 -6.48 -18.99
N ALA A 31 -12.21 -6.46 -19.76
CA ALA A 31 -11.67 -7.65 -20.40
C ALA A 31 -11.24 -8.71 -19.38
N VAL A 32 -10.55 -8.30 -18.32
CA VAL A 32 -10.15 -9.20 -17.21
C VAL A 32 -11.38 -9.73 -16.48
N ALA A 33 -12.38 -8.88 -16.22
CA ALA A 33 -13.63 -9.30 -15.59
C ALA A 33 -14.35 -10.38 -16.45
N SER A 34 -14.45 -10.15 -17.76
CA SER A 34 -15.04 -11.12 -18.68
C SER A 34 -14.25 -12.43 -18.73
N TYR A 35 -12.91 -12.36 -18.80
CA TYR A 35 -12.05 -13.54 -18.79
C TYR A 35 -12.22 -14.38 -17.52
N SER A 36 -12.34 -13.74 -16.37
CA SER A 36 -12.50 -14.42 -15.07
C SER A 36 -13.94 -14.73 -14.69
N ASN A 37 -14.90 -14.56 -15.62
CA ASN A 37 -16.34 -14.73 -15.37
C ASN A 37 -16.86 -13.88 -14.18
N GLN A 38 -16.31 -12.70 -13.99
CA GLN A 38 -16.69 -11.74 -12.96
C GLN A 38 -17.25 -10.46 -13.59
N GLY A 39 -17.83 -9.58 -12.77
CA GLY A 39 -18.26 -8.25 -13.20
C GLY A 39 -17.45 -7.17 -12.49
N ILE A 40 -17.21 -6.05 -13.16
CA ILE A 40 -16.65 -4.84 -12.56
C ILE A 40 -17.46 -3.62 -13.03
N ASP A 41 -18.04 -2.91 -12.07
CA ASP A 41 -18.86 -1.72 -12.29
C ASP A 41 -18.86 -0.85 -11.01
N GLU A 42 -19.57 0.29 -11.04
CA GLU A 42 -19.62 1.21 -9.90
C GLU A 42 -20.22 0.60 -8.63
N THR A 43 -21.02 -0.45 -8.74
CA THR A 43 -21.59 -1.18 -7.59
C THR A 43 -20.65 -2.28 -7.09
N ARG A 44 -19.76 -2.74 -7.94
CA ARG A 44 -18.73 -3.76 -7.68
C ARG A 44 -17.39 -3.28 -8.21
N PRO A 45 -16.77 -2.27 -7.57
CA PRO A 45 -15.60 -1.59 -8.10
C PRO A 45 -14.27 -2.32 -7.85
N LEU A 46 -14.30 -3.49 -7.21
CA LEU A 46 -13.13 -4.32 -6.93
C LEU A 46 -13.16 -5.58 -7.78
N LEU A 47 -12.03 -5.93 -8.37
CA LEU A 47 -11.85 -7.17 -9.11
C LEU A 47 -10.51 -7.81 -8.73
N SER A 48 -10.56 -9.07 -8.29
CA SER A 48 -9.38 -9.91 -8.10
C SER A 48 -9.46 -11.10 -9.04
N ALA A 49 -8.42 -11.31 -9.84
CA ALA A 49 -8.41 -12.39 -10.83
C ALA A 49 -7.00 -12.99 -11.00
N THR A 50 -6.93 -14.10 -11.71
CA THR A 50 -5.68 -14.69 -12.21
C THR A 50 -5.67 -14.54 -13.72
N LEU A 51 -4.58 -14.03 -14.29
CA LEU A 51 -4.37 -13.90 -15.72
C LEU A 51 -3.89 -15.24 -16.32
N PRO A 52 -3.87 -15.37 -17.66
CA PRO A 52 -3.52 -16.63 -18.33
C PRO A 52 -2.17 -17.25 -17.96
N ASP A 53 -1.18 -16.43 -17.62
CA ASP A 53 0.17 -16.87 -17.22
C ASP A 53 0.35 -16.89 -15.70
N ASP A 54 -0.74 -17.15 -14.95
CA ASP A 54 -0.78 -17.26 -13.49
C ASP A 54 -0.44 -15.96 -12.71
N GLU A 55 -0.35 -14.81 -13.38
CA GLU A 55 -0.22 -13.54 -12.67
C GLU A 55 -1.52 -13.21 -11.92
N ARG A 56 -1.37 -12.77 -10.69
CA ARG A 56 -2.49 -12.23 -9.91
C ARG A 56 -2.69 -10.76 -10.24
N ILE A 57 -3.92 -10.40 -10.55
CA ILE A 57 -4.31 -9.01 -10.83
C ILE A 57 -5.36 -8.56 -9.82
N GLN A 58 -5.17 -7.34 -9.32
CA GLN A 58 -6.15 -6.61 -8.52
C GLN A 58 -6.48 -5.30 -9.23
N ILE A 59 -7.75 -5.04 -9.44
CA ILE A 59 -8.24 -3.83 -10.10
C ILE A 59 -9.22 -3.13 -9.17
N VAL A 60 -9.06 -1.81 -9.06
CA VAL A 60 -9.96 -0.93 -8.32
C VAL A 60 -10.37 0.23 -9.22
N ILE A 61 -11.67 0.44 -9.36
CA ILE A 61 -12.25 1.54 -10.13
C ILE A 61 -13.06 2.49 -9.26
N PRO A 62 -13.40 3.69 -9.70
CA PRO A 62 -14.33 4.56 -8.99
C PRO A 62 -15.68 3.84 -8.73
N PRO A 63 -16.34 4.08 -7.60
CA PRO A 63 -16.03 5.08 -6.56
C PRO A 63 -15.04 4.61 -5.47
N ALA A 64 -14.50 3.38 -5.55
CA ALA A 64 -13.55 2.83 -4.56
C ALA A 64 -12.13 3.41 -4.68
N THR A 65 -11.86 4.23 -5.67
CA THR A 65 -10.63 5.02 -5.83
C THR A 65 -10.97 6.41 -6.37
N THR A 66 -9.95 7.24 -6.59
CA THR A 66 -10.10 8.60 -7.10
C THR A 66 -10.79 8.60 -8.48
N ARG A 67 -11.63 9.61 -8.74
CA ARG A 67 -12.26 9.82 -10.06
C ARG A 67 -11.20 9.86 -11.16
N ASP A 68 -11.56 9.36 -12.33
CA ASP A 68 -10.68 9.28 -13.51
C ASP A 68 -9.39 8.46 -13.30
N THR A 69 -9.39 7.62 -12.27
CA THR A 69 -8.27 6.72 -11.95
C THR A 69 -8.74 5.27 -11.96
N VAL A 70 -7.92 4.39 -12.52
CA VAL A 70 -8.02 2.94 -12.35
C VAL A 70 -6.72 2.48 -11.70
N SER A 71 -6.83 1.89 -10.52
CA SER A 71 -5.68 1.28 -9.84
C SER A 71 -5.58 -0.18 -10.26
N ILE A 72 -4.47 -0.55 -10.87
CA ILE A 72 -4.20 -1.93 -11.30
C ILE A 72 -2.88 -2.36 -10.66
N THR A 73 -2.91 -3.49 -9.97
CA THR A 73 -1.72 -4.14 -9.43
C THR A 73 -1.61 -5.54 -10.04
N ILE A 74 -0.47 -5.84 -10.66
CA ILE A 74 -0.18 -7.15 -11.22
C ILE A 74 1.02 -7.72 -10.48
N ARG A 75 0.86 -8.92 -9.93
CA ARG A 75 1.94 -9.67 -9.29
C ARG A 75 2.29 -10.88 -10.15
N LYS A 76 3.49 -10.86 -10.71
CA LYS A 76 4.03 -12.03 -11.42
C LYS A 76 4.53 -13.06 -10.42
N PRO A 77 4.15 -14.34 -10.57
CA PRO A 77 4.78 -15.40 -9.78
C PRO A 77 6.27 -15.49 -10.12
N SER A 78 7.10 -15.90 -9.15
CA SER A 78 8.49 -16.21 -9.43
C SER A 78 8.56 -17.44 -10.34
N SER A 79 9.28 -17.33 -11.43
CA SER A 79 9.59 -18.46 -12.29
C SER A 79 10.78 -19.30 -11.78
N VAL A 80 11.47 -18.82 -10.73
CA VAL A 80 12.64 -19.48 -10.13
C VAL A 80 12.23 -20.10 -8.81
N ALA A 81 12.32 -21.42 -8.71
CA ALA A 81 12.27 -22.14 -7.45
C ALA A 81 13.66 -22.09 -6.82
N LEU A 82 13.81 -21.32 -5.74
CA LEU A 82 15.05 -21.26 -4.96
C LEU A 82 15.10 -22.47 -4.00
N SER A 83 16.23 -23.13 -3.92
CA SER A 83 16.51 -24.09 -2.87
C SER A 83 16.79 -23.39 -1.53
N THR A 84 16.79 -24.13 -0.43
CA THR A 84 17.22 -23.61 0.87
C THR A 84 18.68 -23.14 0.86
N ALA A 85 19.53 -23.79 0.08
CA ALA A 85 20.93 -23.38 -0.12
C ALA A 85 21.02 -22.03 -0.84
N ASP A 86 20.25 -21.82 -1.91
CA ASP A 86 20.21 -20.53 -2.62
C ASP A 86 19.71 -19.40 -1.70
N LEU A 87 18.76 -19.70 -0.81
CA LEU A 87 18.24 -18.75 0.17
C LEU A 87 19.29 -18.40 1.24
N GLU A 88 20.07 -19.39 1.68
CA GLU A 88 21.15 -19.20 2.64
C GLU A 88 22.29 -18.36 2.02
N GLU A 89 22.73 -18.70 0.80
CA GLU A 89 23.71 -17.92 0.04
C GLU A 89 23.21 -16.49 -0.25
N GLY A 90 21.90 -16.32 -0.45
CA GLY A 90 21.23 -15.02 -0.60
C GLY A 90 21.09 -14.23 0.70
N GLY A 91 21.62 -14.73 1.84
CA GLY A 91 21.66 -14.03 3.12
C GLY A 91 20.36 -14.11 3.94
N LEU A 92 19.46 -15.06 3.63
CA LEU A 92 18.18 -15.18 4.35
C LEU A 92 18.36 -15.29 5.87
N PHE A 93 19.42 -15.93 6.33
CA PHE A 93 19.68 -16.22 7.74
C PHE A 93 20.69 -15.28 8.39
N GLU A 94 21.27 -14.32 7.66
CA GLU A 94 22.34 -13.43 8.19
C GLU A 94 21.88 -12.59 9.39
N ASN A 95 20.60 -12.23 9.43
CA ASN A 95 20.03 -11.39 10.50
C ASN A 95 19.12 -12.16 11.45
N VAL A 96 19.22 -13.50 11.46
CA VAL A 96 18.47 -14.32 12.42
C VAL A 96 19.14 -14.27 13.78
N VAL A 97 18.49 -13.68 14.75
CA VAL A 97 18.95 -13.58 16.15
C VAL A 97 18.04 -14.41 17.03
N ALA A 98 18.61 -15.27 17.86
CA ALA A 98 17.84 -16.01 18.86
C ALA A 98 17.20 -15.02 19.87
N SER A 99 15.95 -15.28 20.28
CA SER A 99 15.18 -14.36 21.12
C SER A 99 15.86 -14.02 22.49
N ALA A 100 16.79 -14.87 22.95
CA ALA A 100 17.57 -14.63 24.16
C ALA A 100 18.51 -13.41 24.04
N ASP A 101 18.96 -13.06 22.83
CA ASP A 101 19.89 -11.96 22.60
C ASP A 101 19.21 -10.60 22.37
N GLN A 102 17.88 -10.59 22.21
CA GLN A 102 17.12 -9.35 21.99
C GLN A 102 16.98 -8.48 23.26
N THR A 103 17.32 -9.00 24.42
CA THR A 103 17.18 -8.29 25.72
C THR A 103 18.31 -7.33 26.05
N SER A 104 19.41 -7.33 25.31
CA SER A 104 20.62 -6.58 25.65
C SER A 104 20.88 -5.28 24.87
N ARG A 105 20.12 -5.01 23.80
CA ARG A 105 20.22 -3.73 23.07
C ARG A 105 19.03 -2.84 23.45
N GLU A 106 19.32 -1.76 24.16
CA GLU A 106 18.33 -0.72 24.37
C GLU A 106 17.87 -0.17 23.01
N ASP A 107 16.57 -0.33 22.68
CA ASP A 107 16.00 0.19 21.44
C ASP A 107 16.17 1.72 21.46
N PRO A 108 16.90 2.32 20.49
CA PRO A 108 17.10 3.77 20.44
C PRO A 108 15.80 4.57 20.49
N LEU A 109 14.71 3.99 19.98
CA LEU A 109 13.37 4.59 20.07
C LEU A 109 12.90 4.68 21.52
N LEU A 110 13.09 3.62 22.32
CA LEU A 110 12.72 3.63 23.72
C LEU A 110 13.56 4.63 24.52
N ALA A 111 14.83 4.80 24.20
CA ALA A 111 15.68 5.82 24.81
C ALA A 111 15.15 7.24 24.54
N SER A 112 14.77 7.56 23.30
CA SER A 112 14.17 8.84 22.95
C SER A 112 12.83 9.07 23.66
N TYR A 113 11.99 8.05 23.77
CA TYR A 113 10.73 8.13 24.51
C TYR A 113 10.96 8.40 26.00
N ARG A 114 11.85 7.65 26.65
CA ARG A 114 12.17 7.79 28.09
C ARG A 114 12.79 9.15 28.44
N SER A 115 13.54 9.74 27.50
CA SER A 115 14.12 11.07 27.66
C SER A 115 13.16 12.23 27.34
N GLY A 116 11.88 11.92 27.01
CA GLY A 116 10.88 12.94 26.69
C GLY A 116 11.03 13.55 25.28
N GLN A 117 11.88 13.00 24.43
CA GLN A 117 12.09 13.47 23.06
C GLN A 117 11.02 12.88 22.13
N TYR A 118 9.75 13.18 22.40
CA TYR A 118 8.60 12.55 21.73
C TYR A 118 8.57 12.79 20.22
N ARG A 119 9.04 13.93 19.74
CA ARG A 119 9.14 14.21 18.29
C ARG A 119 10.12 13.23 17.64
N VAL A 120 11.33 13.09 18.18
CA VAL A 120 12.37 12.18 17.67
C VAL A 120 11.89 10.74 17.72
N PHE A 121 11.20 10.36 18.81
CA PHE A 121 10.59 9.03 18.94
C PHE A 121 9.57 8.76 17.85
N LEU A 122 8.63 9.67 17.55
CA LEU A 122 7.59 9.48 16.56
C LEU A 122 8.15 9.45 15.13
N GLU A 123 9.05 10.37 14.79
CA GLU A 123 9.75 10.38 13.50
C GLU A 123 10.56 9.10 13.29
N GLY A 124 11.30 8.68 14.32
CA GLY A 124 12.06 7.42 14.30
C GLY A 124 11.16 6.17 14.22
N ALA A 125 9.98 6.19 14.84
CA ALA A 125 9.02 5.09 14.75
C ALA A 125 8.48 4.93 13.32
N VAL A 126 8.23 6.04 12.60
CA VAL A 126 7.84 6.01 11.18
C VAL A 126 8.95 5.40 10.33
N LEU A 127 10.18 5.90 10.48
CA LEU A 127 11.35 5.40 9.73
C LEU A 127 11.65 3.92 10.03
N ALA A 128 11.42 3.49 11.27
CA ALA A 128 11.55 2.09 11.70
C ALA A 128 10.32 1.24 11.34
N ARG A 129 9.36 1.78 10.56
CA ARG A 129 8.15 1.08 10.10
C ARG A 129 7.33 0.45 11.22
N LYS A 130 7.24 1.14 12.37
CA LYS A 130 6.44 0.67 13.51
C LYS A 130 4.96 0.91 13.26
N ASN A 131 4.12 0.04 13.81
CA ASN A 131 2.67 0.25 13.82
C ASN A 131 2.33 1.39 14.78
N ILE A 132 1.62 2.41 14.29
CA ILE A 132 1.24 3.59 15.08
C ILE A 132 -0.28 3.68 15.12
N ILE A 133 -0.85 3.74 16.33
CA ILE A 133 -2.27 3.95 16.55
C ILE A 133 -2.47 5.36 17.09
N ILE A 134 -3.29 6.17 16.38
CA ILE A 134 -3.65 7.53 16.79
C ILE A 134 -5.12 7.54 17.17
N SER A 135 -5.40 7.77 18.46
CA SER A 135 -6.76 7.81 19.02
C SER A 135 -7.05 9.16 19.68
N GLY A 136 -8.31 9.57 19.65
CA GLY A 136 -8.77 10.81 20.27
C GLY A 136 -10.18 11.18 19.80
N ALA A 137 -10.82 12.14 20.46
CA ALA A 137 -12.14 12.68 20.09
C ALA A 137 -12.11 13.37 18.72
N THR A 138 -13.28 13.62 18.15
CA THR A 138 -13.41 14.47 16.94
C THR A 138 -12.83 15.86 17.22
N GLY A 139 -12.03 16.39 16.29
CA GLY A 139 -11.37 17.70 16.45
C GLY A 139 -10.09 17.67 17.29
N SER A 140 -9.63 16.52 17.82
CA SER A 140 -8.42 16.41 18.65
C SER A 140 -7.08 16.49 17.87
N GLY A 141 -7.12 16.68 16.54
CA GLY A 141 -5.91 16.78 15.72
C GLY A 141 -5.36 15.45 15.19
N LYS A 142 -6.12 14.33 15.25
CA LYS A 142 -5.67 13.03 14.71
C LYS A 142 -5.18 13.11 13.28
N THR A 143 -5.99 13.70 12.40
CA THR A 143 -5.64 13.86 10.98
C THR A 143 -4.43 14.78 10.79
N THR A 144 -4.29 15.80 11.65
CA THR A 144 -3.15 16.73 11.62
C THR A 144 -1.84 16.01 11.93
N ILE A 145 -1.81 15.23 13.03
CA ILE A 145 -0.60 14.47 13.39
C ILE A 145 -0.32 13.37 12.37
N SER A 146 -1.35 12.71 11.83
CA SER A 146 -1.17 11.71 10.78
C SER A 146 -0.50 12.32 9.54
N LYS A 147 -0.97 13.50 9.08
CA LYS A 147 -0.36 14.23 7.96
C LYS A 147 1.09 14.61 8.23
N ALA A 148 1.40 15.04 9.45
CA ALA A 148 2.77 15.37 9.84
C ALA A 148 3.69 14.14 9.80
N LEU A 149 3.24 13.01 10.34
CA LEU A 149 4.03 11.77 10.37
C LEU A 149 4.23 11.18 8.97
N ILE A 150 3.24 11.26 8.08
CA ILE A 150 3.36 10.80 6.69
C ILE A 150 4.50 11.51 5.95
N GLN A 151 4.81 12.78 6.26
CA GLN A 151 5.91 13.51 5.64
C GLN A 151 7.29 12.86 5.87
N HIS A 152 7.43 12.04 6.92
CA HIS A 152 8.69 11.35 7.27
C HIS A 152 8.84 9.98 6.59
N ILE A 153 7.81 9.51 5.88
CA ILE A 153 7.91 8.26 5.11
C ILE A 153 8.79 8.53 3.88
N PRO A 154 9.81 7.71 3.60
CA PRO A 154 10.68 7.86 2.43
C PRO A 154 9.90 7.86 1.10
N ASP A 155 10.37 8.65 0.12
CA ASP A 155 9.72 8.81 -1.19
C ASP A 155 9.75 7.54 -2.05
N ASP A 156 10.65 6.62 -1.76
CA ASP A 156 10.78 5.32 -2.44
C ASP A 156 9.83 4.25 -1.90
N GLU A 157 9.05 4.56 -0.86
CA GLU A 157 8.07 3.64 -0.31
C GLU A 157 6.76 3.64 -1.12
N ARG A 158 6.11 2.48 -1.18
CA ARG A 158 4.74 2.36 -1.70
C ARG A 158 3.74 2.54 -0.57
N LEU A 159 2.82 3.50 -0.74
CA LEU A 159 1.79 3.80 0.25
C LEU A 159 0.39 3.43 -0.27
N ILE A 160 -0.44 2.97 0.64
CA ILE A 160 -1.87 2.78 0.42
C ILE A 160 -2.61 3.50 1.55
N SER A 161 -3.47 4.45 1.20
CA SER A 161 -4.42 5.00 2.16
C SER A 161 -5.80 4.35 1.99
N ILE A 162 -6.46 4.08 3.11
CA ILE A 162 -7.83 3.57 3.18
C ILE A 162 -8.64 4.57 3.99
N GLU A 163 -9.54 5.29 3.33
CA GLU A 163 -10.24 6.45 3.90
C GLU A 163 -11.75 6.35 3.65
N ASP A 164 -12.58 6.85 4.56
CA ASP A 164 -14.01 7.08 4.29
C ASP A 164 -14.24 8.40 3.54
N THR A 165 -13.35 9.36 3.76
CA THR A 165 -13.33 10.68 3.11
C THR A 165 -11.88 11.06 2.82
N PRO A 166 -11.55 11.62 1.65
CA PRO A 166 -10.18 11.96 1.28
C PRO A 166 -9.63 13.14 2.09
N GLU A 167 -9.06 12.85 3.26
CA GLU A 167 -8.51 13.86 4.16
C GLU A 167 -6.97 13.90 4.15
N LEU A 168 -6.31 12.77 3.92
CA LEU A 168 -4.85 12.69 4.02
C LEU A 168 -4.18 13.36 2.81
N THR A 169 -3.10 14.09 3.10
CA THR A 169 -2.18 14.60 2.08
C THR A 169 -0.94 13.72 2.09
N ILE A 170 -0.71 12.99 1.01
CA ILE A 170 0.40 12.05 0.87
C ILE A 170 1.26 12.53 -0.29
N PRO A 171 2.47 13.05 -0.02
CA PRO A 171 3.35 13.61 -1.05
C PRO A 171 4.12 12.53 -1.82
N GLN A 172 4.27 11.32 -1.26
CA GLN A 172 5.04 10.26 -1.87
C GLN A 172 4.48 9.87 -3.25
N PRO A 173 5.34 9.70 -4.27
CA PRO A 173 4.90 9.50 -5.65
C PRO A 173 4.22 8.14 -5.88
N ASN A 174 4.61 7.10 -5.14
CA ASN A 174 4.01 5.76 -5.26
C ASN A 174 2.89 5.57 -4.23
N HIS A 175 1.73 6.13 -4.50
CA HIS A 175 0.62 6.14 -3.56
C HIS A 175 -0.71 5.78 -4.24
N VAL A 176 -1.49 4.92 -3.59
CA VAL A 176 -2.84 4.52 -4.00
C VAL A 176 -3.84 4.91 -2.92
N ARG A 177 -4.92 5.57 -3.32
CA ARG A 177 -6.06 5.91 -2.45
C ARG A 177 -7.20 4.95 -2.66
N LEU A 178 -7.65 4.34 -1.58
CA LEU A 178 -8.82 3.48 -1.55
C LEU A 178 -9.88 4.13 -0.67
N PHE A 179 -11.13 4.12 -1.13
CA PHE A 179 -12.25 4.70 -0.41
C PHE A 179 -13.29 3.63 -0.08
N TYR A 180 -13.79 3.64 1.15
CA TYR A 180 -14.88 2.80 1.58
C TYR A 180 -16.11 3.63 1.96
N SER A 181 -17.29 3.04 1.89
CA SER A 181 -18.52 3.74 2.26
C SER A 181 -18.87 3.51 3.73
N LYS A 182 -18.93 4.62 4.50
CA LYS A 182 -19.34 4.58 5.88
C LYS A 182 -20.85 4.34 5.99
N GLY A 183 -21.23 3.29 6.73
CA GLY A 183 -22.64 2.99 6.97
C GLY A 183 -23.40 2.43 5.76
N GLY A 184 -22.73 1.96 4.71
CA GLY A 184 -23.38 1.39 3.52
C GLY A 184 -24.11 2.41 2.63
N GLN A 185 -23.81 3.69 2.79
CA GLN A 185 -24.36 4.80 2.00
C GLN A 185 -23.46 5.04 0.78
N GLY A 186 -23.81 4.57 -0.36
CA GLY A 186 -23.06 4.76 -1.60
C GLY A 186 -23.41 3.71 -2.63
N LEU A 187 -22.99 3.92 -3.88
CA LEU A 187 -23.21 2.96 -4.97
C LEU A 187 -22.49 1.63 -4.67
N ALA A 188 -21.27 1.71 -4.18
CA ALA A 188 -20.51 0.55 -3.73
C ALA A 188 -20.60 0.40 -2.20
N LYS A 189 -21.15 -0.72 -1.74
CA LYS A 189 -21.26 -1.05 -0.31
C LYS A 189 -19.97 -1.72 0.19
N LEU A 190 -18.85 -1.02 0.06
CA LEU A 190 -17.54 -1.51 0.51
C LEU A 190 -17.30 -1.07 1.96
N GLY A 191 -16.89 -2.00 2.80
CA GLY A 191 -16.37 -1.73 4.13
C GLY A 191 -14.84 -1.58 4.12
N ALA A 192 -14.26 -1.07 5.20
CA ALA A 192 -12.80 -0.90 5.31
C ALA A 192 -12.00 -2.23 5.31
N LYS A 193 -12.69 -3.36 5.42
CA LYS A 193 -12.10 -4.73 5.42
C LYS A 193 -12.21 -5.46 4.09
N ASP A 194 -12.92 -4.89 3.11
CA ASP A 194 -13.10 -5.45 1.78
C ASP A 194 -11.92 -5.03 0.88
#